data_dd34d5496c2e994ac7c653f5bf7e5964
#
_entry.id   dd34d5496c2e994ac7c653f5bf7e5964
#
_cell.length_a   1.000
_cell.length_b   1.000
_cell.length_c   1.000
_cell.angle_alpha   90.00
_cell.angle_beta   90.00
_cell.angle_gamma   90.00
#
_symmetry.space_group_name_H-M   'P 1'
#
loop_
_entity.id
_entity.type
_entity.pdbx_description
1 polymer ?
#
loop_
_entity_poly.entity_id
_entity_poly.type
_entity_poly.pdbx_seq_one_letter_code
_entity_poly.pdbx_strand_id
1 'polypeptide(L)'
;VTLAQNALYDKLQEISVTVKSGYSEGSGVIITRDVQVAPNKIEKINFVWTAGHVIDNLRSVRSVIKDGQPRKIVEFKDAQIVKELVENGRRVGELKMDAKVIKYSDAEDGEDLCLLMVRKRDFIKANTEFYSGSDVPVPIGTELYHVGSLLGQQGSNSMTRGIVSQVGRVLNLGTGDGVVFDQTTVTAFPGSSGGGVFLSERSGDDTGKYMGMLVRGAGETFNLVVPVRRMREWAHKQNIPWAIDTDTAVPSLEEIISLSIEGGMPDKDATDKKSLTSDSIKFPILPEVHKPAFKGTMEQNNE
;
A
#
# COMPACT_ATOMS: atom_id res chain seq x y z
N VAL A 1 28.05 -8.94 -4.30
CA VAL A 1 26.64 -9.29 -4.63
C VAL A 1 26.68 -10.53 -5.51
N THR A 2 25.97 -11.58 -5.12
CA THR A 2 25.90 -12.82 -5.90
C THR A 2 24.88 -12.69 -7.04
N LEU A 3 24.95 -13.57 -8.06
CA LEU A 3 23.92 -13.61 -9.12
C LEU A 3 22.52 -13.84 -8.56
N ALA A 4 22.39 -14.65 -7.50
CA ALA A 4 21.11 -14.92 -6.84
C ALA A 4 20.55 -13.66 -6.12
N GLN A 5 21.40 -12.83 -5.52
CA GLN A 5 20.98 -11.56 -4.92
C GLN A 5 20.51 -10.57 -5.97
N ASN A 6 21.19 -10.48 -7.12
CA ASN A 6 20.73 -9.63 -8.21
C ASN A 6 19.36 -10.06 -8.71
N ALA A 7 19.11 -11.36 -8.88
CA ALA A 7 17.81 -11.87 -9.29
C ALA A 7 16.69 -11.55 -8.30
N LEU A 8 16.98 -11.57 -6.99
CA LEU A 8 16.03 -11.15 -5.97
C LEU A 8 15.70 -9.66 -6.09
N TYR A 9 16.72 -8.81 -6.21
CA TYR A 9 16.51 -7.35 -6.29
C TYR A 9 15.72 -6.98 -7.55
N ASP A 10 16.04 -7.58 -8.68
CA ASP A 10 15.32 -7.39 -9.93
C ASP A 10 13.85 -7.82 -9.78
N LYS A 11 13.57 -8.97 -9.14
CA LYS A 11 12.20 -9.43 -8.86
C LYS A 11 11.44 -8.44 -7.99
N LEU A 12 12.04 -7.95 -6.90
CA LEU A 12 11.38 -7.00 -5.99
C LEU A 12 11.09 -5.66 -6.67
N GLN A 13 11.99 -5.19 -7.52
CA GLN A 13 11.77 -3.99 -8.32
C GLN A 13 10.72 -4.23 -9.43
N GLU A 14 10.66 -5.42 -10.00
CA GLU A 14 9.70 -5.76 -11.05
C GLU A 14 8.26 -5.73 -10.55
N ILE A 15 7.99 -6.18 -9.32
CA ILE A 15 6.65 -6.16 -8.73
C ILE A 15 6.26 -4.81 -8.11
N SER A 16 7.15 -3.83 -8.07
CA SER A 16 6.92 -2.53 -7.43
C SER A 16 6.55 -1.46 -8.46
N VAL A 17 5.62 -0.58 -8.08
CA VAL A 17 5.10 0.49 -8.93
C VAL A 17 4.91 1.78 -8.16
N THR A 18 4.88 2.90 -8.88
CA THR A 18 4.37 4.18 -8.37
C THR A 18 2.87 4.25 -8.60
N VAL A 19 2.13 4.67 -7.58
CA VAL A 19 0.69 4.94 -7.64
C VAL A 19 0.48 6.45 -7.62
N LYS A 20 -0.15 6.99 -8.66
CA LYS A 20 -0.51 8.40 -8.76
C LYS A 20 -2.01 8.58 -8.61
N SER A 21 -2.39 9.54 -7.79
CA SER A 21 -3.78 9.90 -7.55
C SER A 21 -3.93 11.42 -7.58
N GLY A 22 -4.14 11.96 -8.78
CA GLY A 22 -4.19 13.41 -8.96
C GLY A 22 -2.84 14.06 -8.62
N TYR A 23 -2.78 14.77 -7.50
CA TYR A 23 -1.57 15.45 -7.02
C TYR A 23 -0.76 14.65 -5.98
N SER A 24 -1.28 13.52 -5.51
CA SER A 24 -0.61 12.65 -4.55
C SER A 24 0.10 11.50 -5.27
N GLU A 25 1.24 11.09 -4.76
CA GLU A 25 2.01 9.95 -5.25
C GLU A 25 2.40 9.04 -4.09
N GLY A 26 2.30 7.75 -4.33
CA GLY A 26 2.70 6.70 -3.39
C GLY A 26 3.27 5.50 -4.13
N SER A 27 3.37 4.41 -3.43
CA SER A 27 3.90 3.15 -3.93
C SER A 27 2.83 2.07 -3.95
N GLY A 28 3.08 1.01 -4.69
CA GLY A 28 2.22 -0.16 -4.71
C GLY A 28 2.98 -1.42 -5.11
N VAL A 29 2.32 -2.56 -4.89
CA VAL A 29 2.88 -3.88 -5.22
C VAL A 29 1.90 -4.63 -6.11
N ILE A 30 2.42 -5.19 -7.22
CA ILE A 30 1.63 -5.90 -8.21
C ILE A 30 1.41 -7.34 -7.81
N ILE A 31 0.16 -7.78 -7.95
CA ILE A 31 -0.22 -9.19 -8.00
C ILE A 31 -0.88 -9.50 -9.34
N THR A 32 -0.73 -10.73 -9.79
CA THR A 32 -1.33 -11.22 -11.04
C THR A 32 -2.25 -12.38 -10.72
N ARG A 33 -3.46 -12.36 -11.27
CA ARG A 33 -4.45 -13.43 -11.10
C ARG A 33 -5.04 -13.84 -12.45
N ASP A 34 -5.33 -15.11 -12.58
CA ASP A 34 -6.09 -15.66 -13.69
C ASP A 34 -7.59 -15.44 -13.40
N VAL A 35 -8.24 -14.64 -14.23
CA VAL A 35 -9.62 -14.19 -14.01
C VAL A 35 -10.49 -14.59 -15.19
N GLN A 36 -11.63 -15.17 -14.93
CA GLN A 36 -12.63 -15.45 -15.96
C GLN A 36 -13.26 -14.12 -16.42
N VAL A 37 -13.00 -13.75 -17.68
CA VAL A 37 -13.48 -12.49 -18.29
C VAL A 37 -14.70 -12.68 -19.17
N ALA A 38 -14.97 -13.91 -19.59
CA ALA A 38 -16.16 -14.32 -20.34
C ALA A 38 -16.36 -15.85 -20.17
N PRO A 39 -17.49 -16.43 -20.56
CA PRO A 39 -17.64 -17.87 -20.58
C PRO A 39 -16.49 -18.55 -21.33
N ASN A 40 -15.80 -19.47 -20.67
CA ASN A 40 -14.63 -20.21 -21.20
C ASN A 40 -13.42 -19.34 -21.60
N LYS A 41 -13.32 -18.09 -21.12
CA LYS A 41 -12.18 -17.22 -21.39
C LYS A 41 -11.55 -16.72 -20.09
N ILE A 42 -10.31 -17.13 -19.84
CA ILE A 42 -9.51 -16.71 -18.70
C ILE A 42 -8.39 -15.80 -19.21
N GLU A 43 -8.16 -14.70 -18.53
CA GLU A 43 -7.07 -13.75 -18.82
C GLU A 43 -6.33 -13.37 -17.56
N LYS A 44 -5.05 -13.00 -17.71
CA LYS A 44 -4.25 -12.47 -16.61
C LYS A 44 -4.61 -11.02 -16.35
N ILE A 45 -5.02 -10.75 -15.12
CA ILE A 45 -5.32 -9.39 -14.65
C ILE A 45 -4.34 -9.04 -13.53
N ASN A 46 -3.79 -7.84 -13.64
CA ASN A 46 -2.94 -7.27 -12.61
C ASN A 46 -3.78 -6.45 -11.62
N PHE A 47 -3.51 -6.67 -10.35
CA PHE A 47 -4.01 -5.83 -9.27
C PHE A 47 -2.83 -5.21 -8.55
N VAL A 48 -3.08 -4.12 -7.83
CA VAL A 48 -2.05 -3.39 -7.08
C VAL A 48 -2.56 -3.17 -5.66
N TRP A 49 -1.82 -3.67 -4.69
CA TRP A 49 -1.97 -3.29 -3.31
C TRP A 49 -1.28 -1.95 -3.06
N THR A 50 -1.97 -1.02 -2.42
CA THR A 50 -1.44 0.28 -1.98
C THR A 50 -2.13 0.71 -0.69
N ALA A 51 -1.63 1.75 -0.04
CA ALA A 51 -2.26 2.33 1.14
C ALA A 51 -3.51 3.13 0.75
N GLY A 52 -4.53 3.11 1.62
CA GLY A 52 -5.78 3.84 1.41
C GLY A 52 -5.54 5.34 1.24
N HIS A 53 -4.74 5.94 2.13
CA HIS A 53 -4.46 7.38 2.10
C HIS A 53 -3.74 7.84 0.81
N VAL A 54 -3.10 6.95 0.06
CA VAL A 54 -2.47 7.29 -1.24
C VAL A 54 -3.50 7.70 -2.27
N ILE A 55 -4.73 7.15 -2.19
CA ILE A 55 -5.78 7.37 -3.19
C ILE A 55 -7.00 8.15 -2.66
N ASP A 56 -6.94 8.68 -1.44
CA ASP A 56 -8.06 9.40 -0.80
C ASP A 56 -8.60 10.54 -1.66
N ASN A 57 -7.73 11.26 -2.35
CA ASN A 57 -8.10 12.39 -3.19
C ASN A 57 -8.83 12.01 -4.48
N LEU A 58 -8.93 10.72 -4.80
CA LEU A 58 -9.76 10.20 -5.89
C LEU A 58 -11.20 9.95 -5.44
N ARG A 59 -11.44 9.91 -4.14
CA ARG A 59 -12.73 9.66 -3.52
C ARG A 59 -13.63 10.89 -3.59
N SER A 60 -14.85 10.70 -4.00
CA SER A 60 -15.89 11.72 -3.96
C SER A 60 -17.17 11.15 -3.39
N VAL A 61 -17.90 11.96 -2.63
CA VAL A 61 -19.20 11.60 -2.05
C VAL A 61 -20.24 12.57 -2.58
N ARG A 62 -21.29 12.02 -3.19
CA ARG A 62 -22.46 12.82 -3.59
C ARG A 62 -23.74 12.29 -2.96
N SER A 63 -24.63 13.19 -2.61
CA SER A 63 -25.96 12.83 -2.14
C SER A 63 -26.91 12.74 -3.33
N VAL A 64 -27.66 11.66 -3.42
CA VAL A 64 -28.72 11.45 -4.41
C VAL A 64 -30.02 11.13 -3.69
N ILE A 65 -31.15 11.53 -4.26
CA ILE A 65 -32.47 11.08 -3.76
C ILE A 65 -32.83 9.82 -4.57
N LYS A 66 -32.96 8.70 -3.87
CA LYS A 66 -33.43 7.44 -4.44
C LYS A 66 -34.62 6.98 -3.62
N ASP A 67 -35.74 6.71 -4.30
CA ASP A 67 -37.00 6.30 -3.66
C ASP A 67 -37.49 7.30 -2.59
N GLY A 68 -37.27 8.62 -2.84
CA GLY A 68 -37.65 9.70 -1.92
C GLY A 68 -36.75 9.86 -0.68
N GLN A 69 -35.68 9.06 -0.57
CA GLN A 69 -34.75 9.10 0.55
C GLN A 69 -33.36 9.58 0.07
N PRO A 70 -32.68 10.45 0.87
CA PRO A 70 -31.31 10.84 0.57
C PRO A 70 -30.36 9.65 0.79
N ARG A 71 -29.57 9.33 -0.23
CA ARG A 71 -28.51 8.30 -0.17
C ARG A 71 -27.18 8.91 -0.53
N LYS A 72 -26.15 8.53 0.19
CA LYS A 72 -24.75 8.86 -0.16
C LYS A 72 -24.22 7.83 -1.16
N ILE A 73 -23.71 8.31 -2.27
CA ILE A 73 -22.99 7.50 -3.25
C ILE A 73 -21.52 7.88 -3.16
N VAL A 74 -20.68 6.88 -2.94
CA VAL A 74 -19.22 7.01 -2.94
C VAL A 74 -18.70 6.57 -4.30
N GLU A 75 -17.93 7.41 -4.93
CA GLU A 75 -17.32 7.18 -6.23
C GLU A 75 -15.82 7.46 -6.17
N PHE A 76 -15.05 6.68 -6.92
CA PHE A 76 -13.62 6.89 -7.07
C PHE A 76 -13.28 7.12 -8.54
N LYS A 77 -12.44 8.10 -8.80
CA LYS A 77 -11.74 8.19 -10.08
C LYS A 77 -10.67 7.11 -10.16
N ASP A 78 -10.24 6.80 -11.37
CA ASP A 78 -9.11 5.87 -11.55
C ASP A 78 -7.81 6.48 -11.03
N ALA A 79 -6.99 5.66 -10.40
CA ALA A 79 -5.58 5.95 -10.14
C ALA A 79 -4.77 5.69 -11.41
N GLN A 80 -3.54 6.21 -11.47
CA GLN A 80 -2.58 5.86 -12.50
C GLN A 80 -1.43 5.05 -11.90
N ILE A 81 -1.16 3.91 -12.49
CA ILE A 81 -0.01 3.06 -12.15
C ILE A 81 1.13 3.38 -13.10
N VAL A 82 2.30 3.66 -12.54
CA VAL A 82 3.53 3.90 -13.31
C VAL A 82 4.53 2.79 -12.99
N LYS A 83 4.91 2.04 -14.01
CA LYS A 83 5.91 0.99 -13.92
C LYS A 83 7.17 1.41 -14.66
N GLU A 84 8.30 1.41 -13.96
CA GLU A 84 9.59 1.58 -14.62
C GLU A 84 9.98 0.35 -15.44
N LEU A 85 10.52 0.61 -16.61
CA LEU A 85 11.16 -0.39 -17.45
C LEU A 85 12.67 -0.31 -17.23
N VAL A 86 13.23 -1.45 -16.87
CA VAL A 86 14.67 -1.58 -16.59
C VAL A 86 15.26 -2.62 -17.53
N GLU A 87 16.31 -2.25 -18.25
CA GLU A 87 17.10 -3.15 -19.09
C GLU A 87 18.57 -3.04 -18.70
N ASN A 88 19.21 -4.18 -18.42
CA ASN A 88 20.62 -4.26 -18.00
C ASN A 88 20.96 -3.33 -16.80
N GLY A 89 20.04 -3.25 -15.82
CA GLY A 89 20.18 -2.41 -14.63
C GLY A 89 20.00 -0.92 -14.87
N ARG A 90 19.51 -0.50 -16.03
CA ARG A 90 19.26 0.90 -16.38
C ARG A 90 17.79 1.12 -16.67
N ARG A 91 17.26 2.24 -16.18
CA ARG A 91 15.94 2.70 -16.55
C ARG A 91 15.95 3.10 -18.03
N VAL A 92 15.09 2.46 -18.83
CA VAL A 92 14.94 2.72 -20.27
C VAL A 92 13.61 3.37 -20.62
N GLY A 93 12.66 3.42 -19.68
CA GLY A 93 11.37 4.05 -19.89
C GLY A 93 10.40 3.76 -18.76
N GLU A 94 9.14 4.07 -19.00
CA GLU A 94 8.04 3.80 -18.08
C GLU A 94 6.76 3.42 -18.83
N LEU A 95 5.93 2.59 -18.21
CA LEU A 95 4.58 2.29 -18.65
C LEU A 95 3.59 2.96 -17.69
N LYS A 96 2.56 3.61 -18.26
CA LYS A 96 1.48 4.23 -17.48
C LYS A 96 0.16 3.58 -17.83
N MET A 97 -0.59 3.17 -16.82
CA MET A 97 -1.90 2.56 -16.97
C MET A 97 -2.86 3.05 -15.90
N ASP A 98 -4.11 3.25 -16.30
CA ASP A 98 -5.17 3.55 -15.35
C ASP A 98 -5.55 2.30 -14.56
N ALA A 99 -5.94 2.49 -13.33
CA ALA A 99 -6.36 1.43 -12.42
C ALA A 99 -7.61 1.84 -11.66
N LYS A 100 -8.60 0.94 -11.70
CA LYS A 100 -9.88 1.09 -10.99
C LYS A 100 -9.72 0.69 -9.53
N VAL A 101 -10.30 1.48 -8.62
CA VAL A 101 -10.41 1.10 -7.21
C VAL A 101 -11.43 -0.05 -7.08
N ILE A 102 -11.02 -1.18 -6.51
CA ILE A 102 -11.84 -2.36 -6.25
C ILE A 102 -12.26 -2.42 -4.79
N LYS A 103 -11.31 -2.19 -3.88
CA LYS A 103 -11.57 -2.13 -2.44
C LYS A 103 -10.76 -1.00 -1.83
N TYR A 104 -11.34 -0.36 -0.84
CA TYR A 104 -10.76 0.78 -0.15
C TYR A 104 -11.16 0.78 1.33
N SER A 105 -10.21 1.15 2.17
CA SER A 105 -10.39 1.43 3.59
C SER A 105 -9.52 2.62 3.95
N ASP A 106 -10.11 3.64 4.56
CA ASP A 106 -9.40 4.86 4.91
C ASP A 106 -8.39 4.65 6.05
N ALA A 107 -7.55 5.65 6.26
CA ALA A 107 -6.46 5.60 7.22
C ALA A 107 -6.85 6.06 8.64
N GLU A 108 -7.98 6.72 8.80
CA GLU A 108 -8.42 7.27 10.09
C GLU A 108 -9.30 6.27 10.83
N ASP A 109 -10.35 5.80 10.16
CA ASP A 109 -11.38 4.91 10.73
C ASP A 109 -11.26 3.46 10.24
N GLY A 110 -10.27 3.15 9.40
CA GLY A 110 -10.17 1.88 8.73
C GLY A 110 -8.79 1.23 8.82
N GLU A 111 -8.51 0.43 7.80
CA GLU A 111 -7.30 -0.41 7.75
C GLU A 111 -6.16 0.21 6.95
N ASP A 112 -6.40 1.38 6.32
CA ASP A 112 -5.45 2.05 5.43
C ASP A 112 -4.98 1.16 4.27
N LEU A 113 -5.92 0.44 3.64
CA LEU A 113 -5.65 -0.53 2.59
C LEU A 113 -6.48 -0.23 1.34
N CYS A 114 -5.89 -0.44 0.18
CA CYS A 114 -6.58 -0.34 -1.09
C CYS A 114 -6.11 -1.42 -2.06
N LEU A 115 -7.05 -2.03 -2.78
CA LEU A 115 -6.81 -2.91 -3.91
C LEU A 115 -7.29 -2.21 -5.19
N LEU A 116 -6.36 -2.02 -6.12
CA LEU A 116 -6.62 -1.47 -7.45
C LEU A 116 -6.59 -2.59 -8.49
N MET A 117 -7.37 -2.47 -9.57
CA MET A 117 -7.31 -3.33 -10.74
C MET A 117 -6.81 -2.53 -11.94
N VAL A 118 -5.71 -2.96 -12.53
CA VAL A 118 -5.14 -2.32 -13.72
C VAL A 118 -6.08 -2.52 -14.91
N ARG A 119 -6.40 -1.45 -15.63
CA ARG A 119 -7.36 -1.49 -16.74
C ARG A 119 -6.86 -2.33 -17.92
N LYS A 120 -5.56 -2.31 -18.19
CA LYS A 120 -4.97 -3.13 -19.25
C LYS A 120 -4.74 -4.53 -18.75
N ARG A 121 -5.24 -5.52 -19.48
CA ARG A 121 -5.01 -6.94 -19.22
C ARG A 121 -3.58 -7.33 -19.59
N ASP A 122 -3.03 -8.31 -18.90
CA ASP A 122 -1.66 -8.81 -19.09
C ASP A 122 -0.63 -7.66 -19.16
N PHE A 123 -0.79 -6.70 -18.23
CA PHE A 123 0.06 -5.51 -18.19
C PHE A 123 1.50 -5.85 -17.83
N ILE A 124 1.67 -6.68 -16.80
CA ILE A 124 2.97 -7.15 -16.31
C ILE A 124 2.85 -8.63 -15.94
N LYS A 125 3.89 -9.40 -16.20
CA LYS A 125 3.93 -10.84 -15.88
C LYS A 125 4.34 -11.13 -14.43
N ALA A 126 4.89 -10.13 -13.71
CA ALA A 126 5.33 -10.27 -12.34
C ALA A 126 4.17 -10.52 -11.37
N ASN A 127 4.44 -11.26 -10.32
CA ASN A 127 3.49 -11.57 -9.26
C ASN A 127 4.20 -11.60 -7.91
N THR A 128 3.55 -11.01 -6.90
CA THR A 128 4.01 -11.01 -5.52
C THR A 128 3.61 -12.30 -4.82
N GLU A 129 4.55 -12.89 -4.10
CA GLU A 129 4.33 -13.99 -3.18
C GLU A 129 4.22 -13.44 -1.75
N PHE A 130 3.18 -13.83 -1.02
CA PHE A 130 2.96 -13.38 0.34
C PHE A 130 3.54 -14.34 1.36
N TYR A 131 4.06 -13.80 2.44
CA TYR A 131 4.46 -14.61 3.60
C TYR A 131 3.24 -15.36 4.16
N SER A 132 3.38 -16.66 4.31
CA SER A 132 2.26 -17.55 4.66
C SER A 132 2.05 -17.71 6.17
N GLY A 133 2.98 -17.29 7.01
CA GLY A 133 2.86 -17.36 8.46
C GLY A 133 1.70 -16.49 8.97
N SER A 134 0.48 -17.04 8.95
CA SER A 134 -0.73 -16.31 9.37
C SER A 134 -0.72 -16.00 10.87
N ASP A 135 -0.22 -16.94 11.68
CA ASP A 135 -0.28 -16.87 13.14
C ASP A 135 1.08 -16.59 13.79
N VAL A 136 2.15 -16.67 13.02
CA VAL A 136 3.51 -16.41 13.51
C VAL A 136 4.04 -15.14 12.86
N PRO A 137 4.18 -14.05 13.61
CA PRO A 137 4.79 -12.83 13.11
C PRO A 137 6.22 -13.08 12.66
N VAL A 138 6.68 -12.31 11.68
CA VAL A 138 8.08 -12.29 11.28
C VAL A 138 8.92 -11.86 12.51
N PRO A 139 9.94 -12.64 12.92
CA PRO A 139 10.68 -12.36 14.14
C PRO A 139 11.42 -11.02 14.13
N ILE A 140 11.53 -10.40 15.32
CA ILE A 140 12.37 -9.20 15.52
C ILE A 140 13.82 -9.52 15.10
N GLY A 141 14.47 -8.59 14.41
CA GLY A 141 15.82 -8.74 13.89
C GLY A 141 15.88 -9.38 12.51
N THR A 142 14.75 -9.88 11.96
CA THR A 142 14.70 -10.37 10.58
C THR A 142 14.99 -9.23 9.61
N GLU A 143 15.92 -9.48 8.69
CA GLU A 143 16.32 -8.51 7.68
C GLU A 143 15.28 -8.36 6.58
N LEU A 144 15.04 -7.11 6.19
CA LEU A 144 13.98 -6.72 5.28
C LEU A 144 14.49 -5.83 4.16
N TYR A 145 13.83 -5.90 3.01
CA TYR A 145 13.89 -4.91 1.94
C TYR A 145 12.56 -4.17 1.81
N HIS A 146 12.64 -2.89 1.52
CA HIS A 146 11.51 -2.09 1.05
C HIS A 146 11.81 -1.58 -0.35
N VAL A 147 10.85 -1.69 -1.25
CA VAL A 147 10.92 -1.07 -2.58
C VAL A 147 9.73 -0.14 -2.74
N GLY A 148 10.01 1.10 -3.07
CA GLY A 148 9.00 2.13 -3.20
C GLY A 148 9.44 3.34 -4.01
N SER A 149 8.51 4.28 -4.14
CA SER A 149 8.67 5.53 -4.87
C SER A 149 9.03 6.65 -3.89
N LEU A 150 10.26 6.63 -3.39
CA LEU A 150 10.76 7.61 -2.44
C LEU A 150 10.76 8.99 -3.09
N LEU A 151 10.07 9.96 -2.50
CA LEU A 151 9.80 11.28 -3.08
C LEU A 151 8.96 11.22 -4.37
N GLY A 152 8.08 10.23 -4.48
CA GLY A 152 7.24 10.00 -5.63
C GLY A 152 7.99 9.40 -6.82
N GLN A 153 7.56 9.72 -8.03
CA GLN A 153 8.13 9.15 -9.25
C GLN A 153 9.62 9.47 -9.46
N GLN A 154 10.13 10.55 -8.86
CA GLN A 154 11.55 10.90 -8.97
C GLN A 154 12.46 9.86 -8.33
N GLY A 155 12.02 9.27 -7.22
CA GLY A 155 12.72 8.19 -6.54
C GLY A 155 12.01 6.85 -6.70
N SER A 156 11.27 6.65 -7.79
CA SER A 156 10.57 5.40 -8.05
C SER A 156 11.54 4.22 -8.09
N ASN A 157 11.03 3.06 -7.69
CA ASN A 157 11.77 1.80 -7.69
C ASN A 157 13.03 1.80 -6.80
N SER A 158 13.09 2.70 -5.82
CA SER A 158 14.18 2.76 -4.84
C SER A 158 14.06 1.61 -3.84
N MET A 159 15.19 0.96 -3.58
CA MET A 159 15.28 -0.11 -2.59
C MET A 159 16.01 0.38 -1.34
N THR A 160 15.43 0.09 -0.17
CA THR A 160 16.05 0.32 1.13
C THR A 160 16.09 -0.97 1.94
N ARG A 161 16.95 -1.02 2.95
CA ARG A 161 17.18 -2.19 3.79
C ARG A 161 16.98 -1.84 5.25
N GLY A 162 16.46 -2.78 6.03
CA GLY A 162 16.28 -2.63 7.47
C GLY A 162 15.97 -3.96 8.13
N ILE A 163 15.39 -3.91 9.32
CA ILE A 163 14.98 -5.08 10.09
C ILE A 163 13.57 -4.90 10.64
N VAL A 164 12.94 -6.01 11.05
CA VAL A 164 11.80 -5.97 11.96
C VAL A 164 12.32 -5.49 13.33
N SER A 165 11.88 -4.34 13.79
CA SER A 165 12.31 -3.78 15.08
C SER A 165 11.32 -4.00 16.21
N GLN A 166 10.05 -4.20 15.90
CA GLN A 166 9.00 -4.61 16.85
C GLN A 166 7.83 -5.25 16.11
N VAL A 167 7.09 -6.08 16.80
CA VAL A 167 5.92 -6.80 16.27
C VAL A 167 4.71 -6.53 17.14
N GLY A 168 3.55 -6.37 16.50
CA GLY A 168 2.27 -6.26 17.19
C GLY A 168 2.11 -4.98 18.01
N ARG A 169 2.63 -3.84 17.53
CA ARG A 169 2.32 -2.55 18.15
C ARG A 169 0.87 -2.20 17.96
N VAL A 170 0.17 -1.98 19.04
CA VAL A 170 -1.22 -1.48 19.02
C VAL A 170 -1.17 0.03 19.15
N LEU A 171 -1.60 0.72 18.11
CA LEU A 171 -1.65 2.18 18.09
C LEU A 171 -3.09 2.63 17.94
N ASN A 172 -3.52 3.54 18.83
CA ASN A 172 -4.79 4.20 18.71
C ASN A 172 -4.63 5.44 17.80
N LEU A 173 -5.23 5.38 16.62
CA LEU A 173 -5.16 6.45 15.62
C LEU A 173 -6.33 7.45 15.73
N GLY A 174 -7.09 7.40 16.82
CA GLY A 174 -8.17 8.37 17.11
C GLY A 174 -9.57 7.77 17.09
N THR A 175 -9.75 6.49 16.77
CA THR A 175 -11.07 5.86 16.55
C THR A 175 -11.53 4.92 17.66
N GLY A 176 -10.81 4.85 18.75
CA GLY A 176 -11.19 4.06 19.96
C GLY A 176 -10.54 2.68 20.04
N ASP A 177 -10.54 1.89 18.98
CA ASP A 177 -9.90 0.58 18.96
C ASP A 177 -8.48 0.69 18.41
N GLY A 178 -7.52 0.08 19.12
CA GLY A 178 -6.13 0.08 18.68
C GLY A 178 -5.92 -0.79 17.44
N VAL A 179 -5.13 -0.29 16.49
CA VAL A 179 -4.79 -0.99 15.25
C VAL A 179 -3.39 -1.56 15.33
N VAL A 180 -3.22 -2.81 14.88
CA VAL A 180 -1.96 -3.55 14.98
C VAL A 180 -1.03 -3.22 13.81
N PHE A 181 0.20 -2.83 14.14
CA PHE A 181 1.28 -2.63 13.19
C PHE A 181 2.53 -3.40 13.59
N ASP A 182 3.35 -3.77 12.63
CA ASP A 182 4.73 -4.13 12.88
C ASP A 182 5.62 -2.92 12.62
N GLN A 183 6.72 -2.81 13.35
CA GLN A 183 7.68 -1.72 13.23
C GLN A 183 8.92 -2.21 12.49
N THR A 184 9.45 -1.36 11.62
CA THR A 184 10.67 -1.63 10.86
C THR A 184 11.61 -0.43 10.84
N THR A 185 12.87 -0.70 10.55
CA THR A 185 13.91 0.30 10.32
C THR A 185 14.20 0.51 8.83
N VAL A 186 13.43 -0.08 7.89
CA VAL A 186 13.58 0.27 6.47
C VAL A 186 13.33 1.76 6.31
N THR A 187 14.14 2.41 5.49
CA THR A 187 14.01 3.85 5.28
C THR A 187 12.72 4.17 4.55
N ALA A 188 11.95 5.11 5.08
CA ALA A 188 10.72 5.62 4.51
C ALA A 188 10.80 7.12 4.26
N PHE A 189 10.30 7.54 3.10
CA PHE A 189 10.13 8.94 2.72
C PHE A 189 8.70 9.17 2.22
N PRO A 190 8.25 10.43 2.10
CA PRO A 190 7.02 10.74 1.37
C PRO A 190 7.02 10.02 0.01
N GLY A 191 5.93 9.34 -0.32
CA GLY A 191 5.85 8.49 -1.50
C GLY A 191 6.15 7.00 -1.26
N SER A 192 6.78 6.61 -0.15
CA SER A 192 6.99 5.20 0.21
C SER A 192 5.71 4.47 0.61
N SER A 193 4.68 5.21 1.04
CA SER A 193 3.39 4.65 1.47
C SER A 193 2.77 3.75 0.41
N GLY A 194 2.30 2.58 0.80
CA GLY A 194 1.75 1.55 -0.08
C GLY A 194 2.80 0.60 -0.66
N GLY A 195 4.08 0.91 -0.50
CA GLY A 195 5.18 0.04 -0.97
C GLY A 195 5.34 -1.22 -0.14
N GLY A 196 5.83 -2.27 -0.80
CA GLY A 196 6.06 -3.56 -0.17
C GLY A 196 7.28 -3.59 0.74
N VAL A 197 7.15 -4.37 1.81
CA VAL A 197 8.25 -4.78 2.66
C VAL A 197 8.41 -6.29 2.50
N PHE A 198 9.62 -6.72 2.18
CA PHE A 198 9.92 -8.08 1.76
C PHE A 198 11.00 -8.70 2.62
N LEU A 199 10.93 -10.02 2.77
CA LEU A 199 11.95 -10.80 3.47
C LEU A 199 13.23 -10.88 2.63
N SER A 200 14.39 -10.72 3.30
CA SER A 200 15.69 -10.74 2.62
C SER A 200 16.12 -12.15 2.23
N GLU A 201 17.25 -12.26 1.51
CA GLU A 201 17.87 -13.51 1.13
C GLU A 201 18.31 -14.40 2.31
N ARG A 202 18.25 -13.88 3.53
CA ARG A 202 18.56 -14.63 4.75
C ARG A 202 17.36 -15.38 5.33
N SER A 203 16.21 -15.27 4.70
CA SER A 203 14.96 -15.86 5.18
C SER A 203 14.67 -17.27 4.63
N GLY A 204 15.66 -17.92 4.02
CA GLY A 204 15.51 -19.28 3.48
C GLY A 204 14.39 -19.38 2.44
N ASP A 205 13.45 -20.30 2.65
CA ASP A 205 12.31 -20.52 1.74
C ASP A 205 11.32 -19.35 1.66
N ASP A 206 11.42 -18.39 2.60
CA ASP A 206 10.60 -17.20 2.62
C ASP A 206 11.27 -15.97 1.94
N THR A 207 12.45 -16.17 1.35
CA THR A 207 13.18 -15.12 0.63
C THR A 207 12.31 -14.42 -0.39
N GLY A 208 12.26 -13.09 -0.34
CA GLY A 208 11.52 -12.26 -1.27
C GLY A 208 10.01 -12.25 -1.08
N LYS A 209 9.47 -12.96 -0.08
CA LYS A 209 8.04 -12.92 0.22
C LYS A 209 7.67 -11.59 0.86
N TYR A 210 6.50 -11.11 0.50
CA TYR A 210 5.90 -9.89 1.02
C TYR A 210 5.42 -10.11 2.45
N MET A 211 5.96 -9.34 3.40
CA MET A 211 5.57 -9.45 4.81
C MET A 211 4.59 -8.37 5.27
N GLY A 212 4.43 -7.30 4.47
CA GLY A 212 3.51 -6.22 4.78
C GLY A 212 3.70 -4.97 3.96
N MET A 213 2.85 -3.99 4.20
CA MET A 213 2.79 -2.71 3.50
C MET A 213 3.30 -1.58 4.38
N LEU A 214 4.25 -0.80 3.87
CA LEU A 214 4.71 0.40 4.54
C LEU A 214 3.65 1.50 4.42
N VAL A 215 3.21 2.06 5.55
CA VAL A 215 2.12 3.04 5.56
C VAL A 215 2.45 4.34 6.27
N ARG A 216 3.29 4.31 7.29
CA ARG A 216 3.59 5.48 8.10
C ARG A 216 5.06 5.47 8.55
N GLY A 217 5.61 6.66 8.75
CA GLY A 217 6.96 6.84 9.27
C GLY A 217 7.01 8.03 10.21
N ALA A 218 7.78 7.89 11.29
CA ALA A 218 8.06 8.96 12.24
C ALA A 218 9.57 9.10 12.45
N GLY A 219 10.30 9.27 11.34
CA GLY A 219 11.75 9.37 11.32
C GLY A 219 12.43 8.14 10.72
N GLU A 220 13.76 8.08 10.83
CA GLU A 220 14.57 7.09 10.10
C GLU A 220 14.39 5.65 10.59
N THR A 221 14.04 5.44 11.85
CA THR A 221 14.03 4.12 12.48
C THR A 221 12.67 3.68 13.04
N PHE A 222 11.66 4.53 12.95
CA PHE A 222 10.32 4.24 13.41
C PHE A 222 9.34 4.29 12.25
N ASN A 223 9.26 3.20 11.52
CA ASN A 223 8.34 3.07 10.39
C ASN A 223 7.37 1.93 10.63
N LEU A 224 6.12 2.12 10.24
CA LEU A 224 5.01 1.21 10.53
C LEU A 224 4.56 0.50 9.27
N VAL A 225 4.38 -0.79 9.44
CA VAL A 225 3.96 -1.72 8.40
C VAL A 225 2.61 -2.31 8.79
N VAL A 226 1.64 -2.26 7.88
CA VAL A 226 0.45 -3.12 7.97
C VAL A 226 0.92 -4.55 7.65
N PRO A 227 0.97 -5.46 8.63
CA PRO A 227 1.50 -6.80 8.38
C PRO A 227 0.55 -7.62 7.50
N VAL A 228 1.10 -8.56 6.74
CA VAL A 228 0.31 -9.40 5.82
C VAL A 228 -0.82 -10.16 6.52
N ARG A 229 -0.65 -10.56 7.79
CA ARG A 229 -1.71 -11.22 8.57
C ARG A 229 -2.94 -10.32 8.73
N ARG A 230 -2.75 -9.02 9.00
CA ARG A 230 -3.84 -8.05 9.08
C ARG A 230 -4.46 -7.78 7.71
N MET A 231 -3.64 -7.69 6.66
CA MET A 231 -4.13 -7.56 5.28
C MET A 231 -5.01 -8.77 4.89
N ARG A 232 -4.58 -9.98 5.28
CA ARG A 232 -5.33 -11.23 5.02
C ARG A 232 -6.67 -11.23 5.75
N GLU A 233 -6.69 -10.85 7.02
CA GLU A 233 -7.93 -10.73 7.79
C GLU A 233 -8.91 -9.73 7.14
N TRP A 234 -8.41 -8.56 6.74
CA TRP A 234 -9.23 -7.58 6.03
C TRP A 234 -9.70 -8.11 4.67
N ALA A 235 -8.85 -8.77 3.91
CA ALA A 235 -9.20 -9.35 2.63
C ALA A 235 -10.35 -10.38 2.76
N HIS A 236 -10.32 -11.21 3.81
CA HIS A 236 -11.42 -12.14 4.11
C HIS A 236 -12.72 -11.40 4.45
N LYS A 237 -12.66 -10.38 5.30
CA LYS A 237 -13.84 -9.55 5.65
C LYS A 237 -14.42 -8.82 4.43
N GLN A 238 -13.59 -8.51 3.44
CA GLN A 238 -13.98 -7.80 2.22
C GLN A 238 -14.34 -8.70 1.04
N ASN A 239 -14.36 -10.02 1.22
CA ASN A 239 -14.59 -11.01 0.17
C ASN A 239 -13.56 -10.97 -0.98
N ILE A 240 -12.32 -10.63 -0.67
CA ILE A 240 -11.20 -10.62 -1.62
C ILE A 240 -9.99 -11.47 -1.14
N PRO A 241 -10.17 -12.62 -0.46
CA PRO A 241 -9.03 -13.43 0.01
C PRO A 241 -8.13 -13.87 -1.13
N TRP A 242 -8.66 -14.07 -2.32
CA TRP A 242 -7.93 -14.38 -3.55
C TRP A 242 -6.86 -13.33 -3.92
N ALA A 243 -6.97 -12.12 -3.40
CA ALA A 243 -5.98 -11.06 -3.65
C ALA A 243 -4.69 -11.26 -2.82
N ILE A 244 -4.69 -12.16 -1.86
CA ILE A 244 -3.52 -12.54 -1.05
C ILE A 244 -3.24 -14.03 -1.18
N ASP A 245 -4.25 -14.87 -0.94
CA ASP A 245 -4.11 -16.32 -0.88
C ASP A 245 -4.36 -16.94 -2.26
N THR A 246 -3.31 -17.51 -2.84
CA THR A 246 -3.33 -18.08 -4.20
C THR A 246 -4.19 -19.34 -4.31
N ASP A 247 -4.45 -20.01 -3.20
CA ASP A 247 -5.28 -21.24 -3.15
C ASP A 247 -6.78 -20.92 -3.13
N THR A 248 -7.13 -19.65 -3.03
CA THR A 248 -8.52 -19.20 -3.04
C THR A 248 -8.99 -18.96 -4.48
N ALA A 249 -10.17 -19.47 -4.81
CA ALA A 249 -10.78 -19.28 -6.13
C ALA A 249 -10.97 -17.78 -6.42
N VAL A 250 -10.55 -17.36 -7.60
CA VAL A 250 -10.73 -15.98 -8.06
C VAL A 250 -12.11 -15.84 -8.70
N PRO A 251 -12.93 -14.87 -8.26
CA PRO A 251 -14.23 -14.60 -8.88
C PRO A 251 -14.10 -14.16 -10.34
N SER A 252 -15.19 -14.20 -11.09
CA SER A 252 -15.21 -13.65 -12.44
C SER A 252 -14.96 -12.12 -12.44
N LEU A 253 -14.56 -11.58 -13.57
CA LEU A 253 -14.34 -10.14 -13.72
C LEU A 253 -15.61 -9.33 -13.38
N GLU A 254 -16.77 -9.82 -13.77
CA GLU A 254 -18.04 -9.17 -13.48
C GLU A 254 -18.30 -9.11 -11.96
N GLU A 255 -18.09 -10.22 -11.26
CA GLU A 255 -18.22 -10.27 -9.80
C GLU A 255 -17.22 -9.33 -9.11
N ILE A 256 -15.95 -9.30 -9.55
CA ILE A 256 -14.92 -8.39 -9.01
C ILE A 256 -15.33 -6.93 -9.18
N ILE A 257 -15.83 -6.55 -10.36
CA ILE A 257 -16.22 -5.17 -10.66
C ILE A 257 -17.49 -4.77 -9.89
N SER A 258 -18.35 -5.72 -9.55
CA SER A 258 -19.59 -5.50 -8.79
C SER A 258 -19.39 -5.38 -7.28
N LEU A 259 -18.19 -5.68 -6.76
CA LEU A 259 -17.91 -5.54 -5.33
C LEU A 259 -18.14 -4.10 -4.86
N SER A 260 -18.74 -3.94 -3.68
CA SER A 260 -18.78 -2.65 -2.99
C SER A 260 -17.35 -2.19 -2.67
N ILE A 261 -16.99 -0.98 -3.06
CA ILE A 261 -15.62 -0.46 -2.91
C ILE A 261 -15.29 -0.25 -1.42
N GLU A 262 -16.16 0.44 -0.70
CA GLU A 262 -16.10 0.55 0.74
C GLU A 262 -16.94 -0.58 1.33
N GLY A 263 -16.31 -1.51 2.04
CA GLY A 263 -17.00 -2.59 2.69
C GLY A 263 -18.03 -2.03 3.67
N GLY A 264 -19.27 -1.95 3.25
CA GLY A 264 -20.40 -1.60 4.06
C GLY A 264 -21.42 -2.73 3.97
N MET A 265 -21.87 -3.21 5.12
CA MET A 265 -23.21 -3.81 5.15
C MET A 265 -24.17 -2.77 4.57
N PRO A 266 -25.23 -3.20 3.83
CA PRO A 266 -26.29 -2.28 3.45
C PRO A 266 -26.78 -1.59 4.72
N ASP A 267 -26.91 -0.26 4.67
CA ASP A 267 -27.37 0.59 5.77
C ASP A 267 -28.55 -0.09 6.50
N LYS A 268 -28.26 -0.74 7.60
CA LYS A 268 -29.21 -0.95 8.67
C LYS A 268 -29.04 0.23 9.60
N ASP A 269 -29.96 1.18 9.44
CA ASP A 269 -30.25 2.26 10.37
C ASP A 269 -29.11 3.24 10.67
N ALA A 270 -29.06 4.28 9.85
CA ALA A 270 -28.48 5.57 10.22
C ALA A 270 -29.39 6.27 11.26
N THR A 271 -29.62 5.63 12.40
CA THR A 271 -30.21 6.27 13.59
C THR A 271 -29.25 6.07 14.74
N ASP A 272 -28.81 7.22 15.28
CA ASP A 272 -28.04 7.39 16.51
C ASP A 272 -26.52 7.15 16.47
N LYS A 273 -25.80 8.03 15.79
CA LYS A 273 -24.52 8.49 16.34
C LYS A 273 -24.77 9.81 17.08
N LYS A 274 -25.06 9.71 18.38
CA LYS A 274 -24.84 10.80 19.33
C LYS A 274 -23.39 11.22 19.21
N SER A 275 -23.17 12.50 18.94
CA SER A 275 -21.86 13.13 19.03
C SER A 275 -21.33 12.94 20.46
N LEU A 276 -20.45 11.99 20.64
CA LEU A 276 -19.53 12.03 21.75
C LEU A 276 -18.49 13.09 21.37
N THR A 277 -18.57 14.25 21.99
CA THR A 277 -17.47 15.21 22.01
C THR A 277 -16.28 14.50 22.64
N SER A 278 -15.37 14.03 21.81
CA SER A 278 -14.09 13.54 22.27
C SER A 278 -13.23 14.75 22.63
N ASP A 279 -12.90 14.90 23.88
CA ASP A 279 -11.70 15.61 24.27
C ASP A 279 -10.52 14.87 23.62
N SER A 280 -10.16 15.32 22.43
CA SER A 280 -9.07 14.79 21.66
C SER A 280 -7.78 14.95 22.48
N ILE A 281 -7.18 13.84 22.87
CA ILE A 281 -5.78 13.81 23.31
C ILE A 281 -4.97 14.29 22.11
N LYS A 282 -4.63 15.56 22.10
CA LYS A 282 -3.70 16.13 21.13
C LYS A 282 -2.34 15.55 21.45
N PHE A 283 -1.87 14.63 20.62
CA PHE A 283 -0.44 14.32 20.59
C PHE A 283 0.28 15.65 20.34
N PRO A 284 1.31 15.99 21.12
CA PRO A 284 2.07 17.18 20.85
C PRO A 284 2.64 17.07 19.44
N ILE A 285 2.29 18.02 18.58
CA ILE A 285 3.00 18.23 17.32
C ILE A 285 4.43 18.49 17.75
N LEU A 286 5.35 17.62 17.33
CA LEU A 286 6.77 17.85 17.56
C LEU A 286 7.07 19.26 17.04
N PRO A 287 7.72 20.11 17.84
CA PRO A 287 8.03 21.47 17.40
C PRO A 287 8.83 21.38 16.10
N GLU A 288 8.47 22.20 15.13
CA GLU A 288 9.26 22.37 13.92
C GLU A 288 10.71 22.61 14.34
N VAL A 289 11.58 21.72 13.92
CA VAL A 289 13.02 21.91 14.11
C VAL A 289 13.39 23.12 13.26
N HIS A 290 13.53 24.28 13.88
CA HIS A 290 14.07 25.44 13.22
C HIS A 290 15.43 25.04 12.63
N LYS A 291 15.52 24.96 11.31
CA LYS A 291 16.81 24.82 10.63
C LYS A 291 17.66 25.99 11.09
N PRO A 292 18.84 25.76 11.69
CA PRO A 292 19.73 26.86 11.99
C PRO A 292 20.05 27.55 10.66
N ALA A 293 19.84 28.85 10.61
CA ALA A 293 20.21 29.65 9.47
C ALA A 293 21.77 29.60 9.37
N PHE A 294 22.23 28.87 8.39
CA PHE A 294 23.68 28.86 8.06
C PHE A 294 24.03 30.25 7.52
N LYS A 295 24.49 31.13 8.38
CA LYS A 295 25.17 32.36 7.97
C LYS A 295 26.62 32.00 7.63
N GLY A 296 26.83 31.56 6.41
CA GLY A 296 28.16 31.45 5.85
C GLY A 296 28.66 32.84 5.48
N THR A 297 29.47 33.42 6.30
CA THR A 297 30.37 34.52 5.90
C THR A 297 31.49 33.90 5.12
N MET A 298 31.50 34.08 3.79
CA MET A 298 32.71 33.93 2.99
C MET A 298 33.59 35.15 3.30
N GLU A 299 34.62 34.99 4.12
CA GLU A 299 35.75 35.89 4.10
C GLU A 299 36.59 35.57 2.85
N GLN A 300 36.59 36.52 1.92
CA GLN A 300 37.57 36.59 0.85
C GLN A 300 38.87 36.99 1.49
N ASN A 301 39.87 36.10 1.56
CA ASN A 301 41.25 36.47 1.72
C ASN A 301 41.85 36.64 0.34
N ASN A 302 42.05 37.90 -0.03
CA ASN A 302 43.07 38.34 -0.99
C ASN A 302 44.41 38.38 -0.26
N GLU A 303 45.36 37.54 -0.67
CA GLU A 303 46.78 37.88 -0.83
C GLU A 303 47.47 36.79 -1.65
#